data_2b9380f3172ed40249378547ed3767f4
#
_entry.id   2b9380f3172ed40249378547ed3767f4
#
_cell.length_a   1.000
_cell.length_b   1.000
_cell.length_c   1.000
_cell.angle_alpha   90.00
_cell.angle_beta   90.00
_cell.angle_gamma   90.00
#
_symmetry.space_group_name_H-M   'P 1'
#
loop_
_entity.id
_entity.type
_entity.pdbx_description
1 polymer ?
#
loop_
_entity_poly.entity_id
_entity_poly.type
_entity_poly.pdbx_seq_one_letter_code
_entity_poly.pdbx_strand_id
1 'polypeptide(L)'
;AAGNSALPGLLDGLHFHTLCEQDADALAVTLDAVAEKFGDLLPKMKWLNFGGGHHITRPGYDMATLEKCIRRARNDWGVTVYLEPGEACALNAGYLLTRVLDVVQNGDTTVAILDASAACHTPDVIEMPYRPPLLGQGTRRKALHCAVGRADLPCGGCHR
;
A
#
# COMPACT_ATOMS: atom_id res chain seq x y z
N ALA A 1 -20.02 -16.91 4.29
CA ALA A 1 -19.21 -17.51 5.36
C ALA A 1 -19.86 -17.27 6.73
N ALA A 2 -20.30 -16.04 7.03
CA ALA A 2 -20.91 -15.70 8.33
C ALA A 2 -22.22 -16.46 8.67
N GLY A 3 -22.88 -17.06 7.68
CA GLY A 3 -24.11 -17.81 7.89
C GLY A 3 -23.96 -19.29 8.29
N ASN A 4 -22.72 -19.80 8.37
CA ASN A 4 -22.48 -21.18 8.74
C ASN A 4 -22.10 -21.30 10.23
N SER A 5 -22.99 -21.88 11.04
CA SER A 5 -22.83 -22.00 12.49
C SER A 5 -21.64 -22.88 12.92
N ALA A 6 -21.10 -23.72 12.06
CA ALA A 6 -19.94 -24.57 12.34
C ALA A 6 -18.59 -23.84 12.19
N LEU A 7 -18.56 -22.71 11.47
CA LEU A 7 -17.32 -21.96 11.18
C LEU A 7 -16.57 -21.47 12.43
N PRO A 8 -17.22 -20.95 13.50
CA PRO A 8 -16.51 -20.45 14.68
C PRO A 8 -15.61 -21.50 15.34
N GLY A 9 -15.96 -22.80 15.23
CA GLY A 9 -15.15 -23.89 15.76
C GLY A 9 -13.95 -24.30 14.90
N LEU A 10 -13.89 -23.80 13.67
CA LEU A 10 -12.84 -24.12 12.69
C LEU A 10 -11.87 -22.96 12.44
N LEU A 11 -12.19 -21.75 12.92
CA LEU A 11 -11.40 -20.54 12.68
C LEU A 11 -10.77 -20.07 13.98
N ASP A 12 -9.48 -19.76 13.91
CA ASP A 12 -8.75 -19.14 15.02
C ASP A 12 -8.71 -17.61 14.93
N GLY A 13 -8.98 -17.03 13.79
CA GLY A 13 -8.97 -15.60 13.60
C GLY A 13 -9.53 -15.13 12.26
N LEU A 14 -9.57 -13.82 12.09
CA LEU A 14 -10.01 -13.17 10.88
C LEU A 14 -8.93 -12.24 10.34
N HIS A 15 -8.91 -12.06 9.02
CA HIS A 15 -8.02 -11.16 8.31
C HIS A 15 -8.79 -10.32 7.30
N PHE A 16 -8.43 -9.05 7.19
CA PHE A 16 -8.80 -8.19 6.08
C PHE A 16 -7.60 -7.37 5.62
N HIS A 17 -7.54 -7.08 4.33
CA HIS A 17 -6.51 -6.24 3.73
C HIS A 17 -7.19 -5.29 2.72
N THR A 18 -7.61 -4.13 3.16
CA THR A 18 -8.49 -3.22 2.40
C THR A 18 -7.96 -1.79 2.32
N LEU A 19 -6.79 -1.50 2.92
CA LEU A 19 -6.38 -0.14 3.27
C LEU A 19 -5.03 0.27 2.66
N CYS A 20 -4.68 -0.25 1.46
CA CYS A 20 -3.45 0.15 0.79
C CYS A 20 -3.37 1.68 0.68
N GLU A 21 -2.27 2.27 1.19
CA GLU A 21 -1.93 3.69 1.13
C GLU A 21 -2.93 4.66 1.80
N GLN A 22 -3.83 4.16 2.65
CA GLN A 22 -4.79 4.98 3.37
C GLN A 22 -4.31 5.34 4.78
N ASP A 23 -4.97 6.32 5.38
CA ASP A 23 -4.70 6.73 6.75
C ASP A 23 -5.53 5.93 7.77
N ALA A 24 -5.25 6.14 9.05
CA ALA A 24 -5.89 5.41 10.14
C ALA A 24 -7.39 5.68 10.29
N ASP A 25 -7.90 6.79 9.76
CA ASP A 25 -9.34 7.11 9.71
C ASP A 25 -10.11 6.09 8.85
N ALA A 26 -9.55 5.69 7.72
CA ALA A 26 -10.13 4.63 6.89
C ALA A 26 -10.14 3.27 7.61
N LEU A 27 -9.13 2.97 8.44
CA LEU A 27 -9.14 1.80 9.31
C LEU A 27 -10.28 1.87 10.32
N ALA A 28 -10.52 3.03 10.94
CA ALA A 28 -11.61 3.18 11.91
C ALA A 28 -12.97 2.86 11.28
N VAL A 29 -13.24 3.39 10.08
CA VAL A 29 -14.46 3.09 9.31
C VAL A 29 -14.56 1.60 8.95
N THR A 30 -13.45 1.01 8.51
CA THR A 30 -13.41 -0.43 8.19
C THR A 30 -13.69 -1.28 9.42
N LEU A 31 -13.14 -0.91 10.57
CA LEU A 31 -13.33 -1.62 11.82
C LEU A 31 -14.77 -1.54 12.32
N ASP A 32 -15.47 -0.41 12.09
CA ASP A 32 -16.90 -0.29 12.35
C ASP A 32 -17.72 -1.26 11.48
N ALA A 33 -17.41 -1.36 10.20
CA ALA A 33 -18.04 -2.32 9.30
C ALA A 33 -17.75 -3.78 9.69
N VAL A 34 -16.52 -4.07 10.14
CA VAL A 34 -16.14 -5.39 10.66
C VAL A 34 -16.93 -5.71 11.93
N ALA A 35 -17.06 -4.76 12.84
CA ALA A 35 -17.88 -4.91 14.06
C ALA A 35 -19.34 -5.18 13.74
N GLU A 36 -19.94 -4.44 12.81
CA GLU A 36 -21.31 -4.62 12.37
C GLU A 36 -21.57 -6.01 11.75
N LYS A 37 -20.65 -6.45 10.90
CA LYS A 37 -20.85 -7.68 10.10
C LYS A 37 -20.39 -8.96 10.80
N PHE A 38 -19.42 -8.87 11.68
CA PHE A 38 -18.75 -10.00 12.32
C PHE A 38 -18.68 -9.91 13.84
N GLY A 39 -19.37 -8.94 14.46
CA GLY A 39 -19.32 -8.68 15.90
C GLY A 39 -19.61 -9.90 16.76
N ASP A 40 -20.55 -10.76 16.35
CA ASP A 40 -20.89 -12.01 17.07
C ASP A 40 -19.80 -13.09 16.95
N LEU A 41 -18.92 -12.97 15.94
CA LEU A 41 -17.87 -13.93 15.66
C LEU A 41 -16.55 -13.52 16.32
N LEU A 42 -16.24 -12.24 16.36
CA LEU A 42 -14.96 -11.69 16.84
C LEU A 42 -14.59 -12.14 18.27
N PRO A 43 -15.50 -12.17 19.27
CA PRO A 43 -15.14 -12.65 20.60
C PRO A 43 -14.78 -14.13 20.69
N LYS A 44 -15.03 -14.90 19.61
CA LYS A 44 -14.67 -16.31 19.49
C LYS A 44 -13.32 -16.53 18.81
N MET A 45 -12.72 -15.45 18.31
CA MET A 45 -11.44 -15.49 17.62
C MET A 45 -10.29 -15.25 18.60
N LYS A 46 -9.13 -15.81 18.29
CA LYS A 46 -7.89 -15.58 19.02
C LYS A 46 -7.18 -14.32 18.52
N TRP A 47 -7.35 -14.01 17.24
CA TRP A 47 -6.68 -12.87 16.61
C TRP A 47 -7.51 -12.22 15.51
N LEU A 48 -7.19 -10.94 15.25
CA LEU A 48 -7.69 -10.16 14.14
C LEU A 48 -6.53 -9.45 13.46
N ASN A 49 -6.33 -9.72 12.16
CA ASN A 49 -5.29 -9.11 11.37
C ASN A 49 -5.90 -7.99 10.51
N PHE A 50 -5.41 -6.77 10.70
CA PHE A 50 -5.85 -5.59 9.94
C PHE A 50 -5.21 -5.49 8.55
N GLY A 51 -4.30 -6.43 8.20
CA GLY A 51 -3.60 -6.45 6.93
C GLY A 51 -2.52 -5.38 6.79
N GLY A 52 -2.16 -5.11 5.55
CA GLY A 52 -1.15 -4.13 5.18
C GLY A 52 -1.72 -2.76 4.82
N GLY A 53 -0.88 -1.92 4.24
CA GLY A 53 -1.20 -0.57 3.79
C GLY A 53 -1.14 0.51 4.89
N HIS A 54 -0.77 0.15 6.11
CA HIS A 54 -0.63 1.09 7.22
C HIS A 54 0.73 1.80 7.15
N HIS A 55 0.72 3.06 6.73
CA HIS A 55 1.94 3.88 6.55
C HIS A 55 2.46 4.47 7.88
N ILE A 56 2.68 3.64 8.87
CA ILE A 56 3.04 4.03 10.24
C ILE A 56 4.34 4.82 10.37
N THR A 57 5.21 4.77 9.38
CA THR A 57 6.48 5.52 9.34
C THR A 57 6.39 6.81 8.51
N ARG A 58 5.24 7.06 7.86
CA ARG A 58 5.03 8.26 7.07
C ARG A 58 4.86 9.49 7.97
N PRO A 59 5.54 10.61 7.69
CA PRO A 59 5.29 11.85 8.39
C PRO A 59 3.81 12.27 8.34
N GLY A 60 3.23 12.56 9.50
CA GLY A 60 1.82 12.97 9.59
C GLY A 60 0.80 11.83 9.66
N TYR A 61 1.23 10.57 9.68
CA TYR A 61 0.31 9.45 9.91
C TYR A 61 -0.31 9.54 11.31
N ASP A 62 -1.63 9.34 11.41
CA ASP A 62 -2.35 9.42 12.68
C ASP A 62 -2.18 8.12 13.51
N MET A 63 -1.06 8.04 14.22
CA MET A 63 -0.75 6.94 15.13
C MET A 63 -1.77 6.83 16.28
N ALA A 64 -2.35 7.96 16.74
CA ALA A 64 -3.29 7.95 17.84
C ALA A 64 -4.60 7.25 17.45
N THR A 65 -5.09 7.46 16.22
CA THR A 65 -6.26 6.75 15.71
C THR A 65 -5.97 5.28 15.46
N LEU A 66 -4.80 4.91 14.93
CA LEU A 66 -4.39 3.51 14.83
C LEU A 66 -4.39 2.82 16.20
N GLU A 67 -3.77 3.45 17.19
CA GLU A 67 -3.71 2.91 18.55
C GLU A 67 -5.10 2.73 19.16
N LYS A 68 -6.02 3.67 18.95
CA LYS A 68 -7.43 3.53 19.37
C LYS A 68 -8.09 2.32 18.74
N CYS A 69 -7.90 2.09 17.44
CA CYS A 69 -8.44 0.92 16.73
C CYS A 69 -7.90 -0.38 17.31
N ILE A 70 -6.58 -0.46 17.57
CA ILE A 70 -5.94 -1.63 18.17
C ILE A 70 -6.49 -1.88 19.60
N ARG A 71 -6.57 -0.83 20.42
CA ARG A 71 -7.10 -0.92 21.79
C ARG A 71 -8.55 -1.35 21.79
N ARG A 72 -9.38 -0.82 20.90
CA ARG A 72 -10.77 -1.21 20.73
C ARG A 72 -10.87 -2.71 20.43
N ALA A 73 -10.17 -3.23 19.44
CA ALA A 73 -10.25 -4.64 19.08
C ALA A 73 -9.83 -5.55 20.24
N ARG A 74 -8.78 -5.16 20.99
CA ARG A 74 -8.33 -5.91 22.16
C ARG A 74 -9.30 -5.87 23.32
N ASN A 75 -9.92 -4.72 23.60
CA ASN A 75 -10.79 -4.53 24.73
C ASN A 75 -12.21 -5.10 24.50
N ASP A 76 -12.76 -4.87 23.28
CA ASP A 76 -14.14 -5.24 22.99
C ASP A 76 -14.26 -6.72 22.63
N TRP A 77 -13.23 -7.32 22.00
CA TRP A 77 -13.29 -8.69 21.50
C TRP A 77 -12.25 -9.64 22.11
N GLY A 78 -11.30 -9.14 22.86
CA GLY A 78 -10.26 -9.97 23.50
C GLY A 78 -9.22 -10.56 22.54
N VAL A 79 -9.14 -10.05 21.30
CA VAL A 79 -8.28 -10.61 20.25
C VAL A 79 -6.86 -10.05 20.29
N THR A 80 -5.89 -10.85 19.84
CA THR A 80 -4.57 -10.34 19.48
C THR A 80 -4.66 -9.65 18.12
N VAL A 81 -4.15 -8.41 18.02
CA VAL A 81 -4.14 -7.66 16.76
C VAL A 81 -2.81 -7.84 16.03
N TYR A 82 -2.90 -8.12 14.74
CA TYR A 82 -1.76 -8.16 13.82
C TYR A 82 -1.89 -7.07 12.76
N LEU A 83 -0.75 -6.59 12.28
CA LEU A 83 -0.60 -5.65 11.16
C LEU A 83 0.48 -6.18 10.22
N GLU A 84 0.36 -5.84 8.92
CA GLU A 84 1.31 -6.25 7.88
C GLU A 84 1.89 -5.02 7.14
N PRO A 85 2.57 -4.09 7.82
CA PRO A 85 3.04 -2.83 7.24
C PRO A 85 4.26 -3.04 6.34
N GLY A 86 4.08 -3.50 5.11
CA GLY A 86 5.17 -3.81 4.17
C GLY A 86 5.95 -2.58 3.76
N GLU A 87 5.35 -1.67 3.01
CA GLU A 87 6.00 -0.43 2.51
C GLU A 87 6.52 0.45 3.66
N ALA A 88 5.76 0.59 4.73
CA ALA A 88 6.15 1.40 5.87
C ALA A 88 7.49 0.98 6.49
N CYS A 89 7.84 -0.31 6.43
CA CYS A 89 9.11 -0.80 6.95
C CYS A 89 10.32 -0.40 6.11
N ALA A 90 10.11 -0.16 4.80
CA ALA A 90 11.16 0.15 3.84
C ALA A 90 11.10 1.61 3.33
N LEU A 91 10.07 2.37 3.71
CA LEU A 91 9.88 3.74 3.25
C LEU A 91 11.10 4.61 3.56
N ASN A 92 11.63 5.26 2.53
CA ASN A 92 12.84 6.10 2.62
C ASN A 92 14.11 5.38 3.11
N ALA A 93 14.15 4.05 3.06
CA ALA A 93 15.30 3.26 3.52
C ALA A 93 16.48 3.28 2.53
N GLY A 94 16.28 3.70 1.28
CA GLY A 94 17.33 3.72 0.27
C GLY A 94 16.94 4.45 -1.01
N TYR A 95 17.86 4.41 -1.98
CA TYR A 95 17.69 5.01 -3.30
C TYR A 95 17.95 3.97 -4.37
N LEU A 96 17.16 3.99 -5.43
CA LEU A 96 17.48 3.29 -6.66
C LEU A 96 18.37 4.19 -7.51
N LEU A 97 19.62 3.78 -7.68
CA LEU A 97 20.56 4.47 -8.57
C LEU A 97 20.48 3.86 -9.95
N THR A 98 20.18 4.68 -10.95
CA THR A 98 20.09 4.26 -12.36
C THR A 98 20.97 5.14 -13.23
N ARG A 99 21.33 4.61 -14.41
CA ARG A 99 22.05 5.34 -15.46
C ARG A 99 21.09 5.67 -16.60
N VAL A 100 21.22 6.89 -17.13
CA VAL A 100 20.57 7.25 -18.39
C VAL A 100 21.37 6.62 -19.54
N LEU A 101 20.72 5.75 -20.29
CA LEU A 101 21.29 5.06 -21.45
C LEU A 101 21.14 5.89 -22.71
N ASP A 102 20.00 6.59 -22.84
CA ASP A 102 19.68 7.42 -24.01
C ASP A 102 18.69 8.51 -23.63
N VAL A 103 18.62 9.55 -24.46
CA VAL A 103 17.64 10.63 -24.35
C VAL A 103 16.98 10.83 -25.71
N VAL A 104 15.69 10.56 -25.80
CA VAL A 104 14.93 10.66 -27.04
C VAL A 104 13.88 11.75 -26.96
N GLN A 105 13.60 12.39 -28.11
CA GLN A 105 12.52 13.34 -28.23
C GLN A 105 11.30 12.65 -28.84
N ASN A 106 10.17 12.75 -28.14
CA ASN A 106 8.88 12.24 -28.63
C ASN A 106 7.86 13.40 -28.62
N GLY A 107 7.66 14.02 -29.78
CA GLY A 107 6.92 15.27 -29.88
C GLY A 107 7.57 16.36 -29.02
N ASP A 108 6.77 16.99 -28.14
CA ASP A 108 7.25 18.02 -27.21
C ASP A 108 7.84 17.47 -25.91
N THR A 109 7.91 16.13 -25.79
CA THR A 109 8.35 15.45 -24.57
C THR A 109 9.75 14.89 -24.73
N THR A 110 10.65 15.25 -23.82
CA THR A 110 11.98 14.64 -23.71
C THR A 110 11.89 13.42 -22.79
N VAL A 111 12.34 12.26 -23.27
CA VAL A 111 12.28 10.98 -22.55
C VAL A 111 13.69 10.48 -22.29
N ALA A 112 14.01 10.24 -21.03
CA ALA A 112 15.26 9.57 -20.64
C ALA A 112 15.03 8.06 -20.54
N ILE A 113 15.83 7.29 -21.24
CA ILE A 113 15.85 5.82 -21.18
C ILE A 113 16.83 5.40 -20.09
N LEU A 114 16.35 4.61 -19.13
CA LEU A 114 17.16 4.17 -17.98
C LEU A 114 17.55 2.70 -18.10
N ASP A 115 18.63 2.31 -17.42
CA ASP A 115 19.04 0.90 -17.23
C ASP A 115 18.23 0.19 -16.11
N ALA A 116 17.03 0.67 -15.86
CA ALA A 116 16.08 0.10 -14.90
C ALA A 116 14.77 -0.29 -15.62
N SER A 117 14.02 -1.23 -15.05
CA SER A 117 12.70 -1.57 -15.55
C SER A 117 11.66 -1.50 -14.45
N ALA A 118 10.43 -1.11 -14.79
CA ALA A 118 9.32 -1.08 -13.83
C ALA A 118 9.06 -2.48 -13.25
N ALA A 119 9.04 -3.49 -14.11
CA ALA A 119 8.77 -4.87 -13.67
C ALA A 119 9.77 -5.42 -12.64
N CYS A 120 11.04 -4.98 -12.71
CA CYS A 120 12.09 -5.50 -11.82
C CYS A 120 12.36 -4.60 -10.61
N HIS A 121 12.17 -3.29 -10.72
CA HIS A 121 12.64 -2.34 -9.73
C HIS A 121 11.52 -1.52 -9.06
N THR A 122 10.40 -1.31 -9.78
CA THR A 122 9.26 -0.53 -9.30
C THR A 122 7.94 -1.14 -9.80
N PRO A 123 7.65 -2.42 -9.48
CA PRO A 123 6.46 -3.12 -10.03
C PRO A 123 5.15 -2.42 -9.70
N ASP A 124 5.06 -1.78 -8.55
CA ASP A 124 3.86 -1.05 -8.11
C ASP A 124 3.46 0.08 -9.08
N VAL A 125 4.42 0.65 -9.82
CA VAL A 125 4.13 1.67 -10.86
C VAL A 125 3.25 1.09 -11.98
N ILE A 126 3.30 -0.22 -12.20
CA ILE A 126 2.49 -0.91 -13.22
C ILE A 126 1.08 -1.17 -12.70
N GLU A 127 0.95 -1.57 -11.45
CA GLU A 127 -0.33 -1.94 -10.83
C GLU A 127 -1.11 -0.72 -10.36
N MET A 128 -0.42 0.21 -9.70
CA MET A 128 -0.98 1.47 -9.20
C MET A 128 -0.12 2.63 -9.73
N PRO A 129 -0.39 3.16 -10.95
CA PRO A 129 0.47 4.13 -11.59
C PRO A 129 0.72 5.37 -10.74
N TYR A 130 1.96 5.58 -10.35
CA TYR A 130 2.45 6.78 -9.69
C TYR A 130 3.80 7.21 -10.30
N ARG A 131 4.27 8.40 -9.96
CA ARG A 131 5.58 8.88 -10.37
C ARG A 131 6.56 8.73 -9.21
N PRO A 132 7.53 7.83 -9.29
CA PRO A 132 8.59 7.76 -8.28
C PRO A 132 9.29 9.12 -8.14
N PRO A 133 9.57 9.59 -6.92
CA PRO A 133 10.29 10.84 -6.72
C PRO A 133 11.72 10.72 -7.24
N LEU A 134 12.18 11.75 -7.97
CA LEU A 134 13.55 11.82 -8.46
C LEU A 134 14.36 12.78 -7.59
N LEU A 135 15.51 12.32 -7.09
CA LEU A 135 16.41 13.17 -6.32
C LEU A 135 17.00 14.26 -7.24
N GLY A 136 16.97 15.51 -6.81
CA GLY A 136 17.48 16.62 -7.61
C GLY A 136 16.51 17.17 -8.64
N GLN A 137 15.29 16.66 -8.74
CA GLN A 137 14.25 17.27 -9.54
C GLN A 137 13.88 18.63 -8.94
N GLY A 138 14.37 19.71 -9.55
CA GLY A 138 14.02 21.07 -9.14
C GLY A 138 12.51 21.36 -9.35
N THR A 139 12.02 22.41 -8.71
CA THR A 139 10.61 22.87 -8.77
C THR A 139 10.14 23.31 -10.17
N ARG A 140 11.02 23.38 -11.17
CA ARG A 140 10.66 23.62 -12.57
C ARG A 140 10.10 22.33 -13.16
N ARG A 141 8.80 22.32 -13.34
CA ARG A 141 8.03 21.32 -14.10
C ARG A 141 8.41 21.32 -15.60
N LYS A 142 9.59 20.86 -15.93
CA LYS A 142 9.78 20.22 -17.23
C LYS A 142 9.52 18.76 -17.00
N ALA A 143 8.47 18.22 -17.61
CA ALA A 143 8.11 16.84 -17.49
C ALA A 143 9.22 15.98 -18.10
N LEU A 144 10.16 15.54 -17.28
CA LEU A 144 11.06 14.47 -17.63
C LEU A 144 10.24 13.18 -17.52
N HIS A 145 9.83 12.61 -18.63
CA HIS A 145 9.22 11.29 -18.64
C HIS A 145 10.35 10.26 -18.65
N CYS A 146 10.50 9.54 -17.55
CA CYS A 146 11.38 8.36 -17.54
C CYS A 146 10.57 7.20 -18.11
N ALA A 147 10.92 6.75 -19.32
CA ALA A 147 10.45 5.48 -19.83
C ALA A 147 11.32 4.38 -19.22
N VAL A 148 10.72 3.61 -18.34
CA VAL A 148 11.34 2.38 -17.82
C VAL A 148 10.97 1.29 -18.82
N GLY A 149 11.82 1.03 -19.81
CA GLY A 149 11.53 0.11 -20.90
C GLY A 149 12.44 -1.09 -20.90
N ARG A 150 11.83 -2.27 -20.84
CA ARG A 150 12.33 -3.44 -21.52
C ARG A 150 11.62 -3.51 -22.87
N ALA A 151 12.34 -3.85 -23.96
CA ALA A 151 11.88 -3.78 -25.34
C ALA A 151 10.68 -4.71 -25.68
N ASP A 152 10.16 -5.47 -24.73
CA ASP A 152 9.24 -6.57 -24.94
C ASP A 152 7.87 -6.37 -24.26
N LEU A 153 7.61 -5.22 -23.62
CA LEU A 153 6.28 -4.94 -23.08
C LEU A 153 5.62 -3.81 -23.86
N PRO A 154 4.40 -4.01 -24.38
CA PRO A 154 3.66 -2.92 -25.00
C PRO A 154 3.44 -1.83 -23.97
N CYS A 155 3.80 -0.59 -24.34
CA CYS A 155 3.51 0.61 -23.56
C CYS A 155 2.00 0.74 -23.37
N GLY A 156 1.45 0.13 -22.32
CA GLY A 156 0.10 0.38 -21.87
C GLY A 156 0.06 1.78 -21.29
N GLY A 157 -0.51 2.68 -22.07
CA GLY A 157 -1.06 3.99 -21.76
C GLY A 157 -0.54 4.74 -20.55
N CYS A 158 0.45 5.62 -20.75
CA CYS A 158 0.58 6.81 -19.92
C CYS A 158 -0.63 7.73 -20.20
N HIS A 159 -1.71 7.57 -19.49
CA HIS A 159 -2.80 8.55 -19.48
C HIS A 159 -2.55 9.57 -18.36
N ARG A 160 -2.28 10.79 -18.80
CA ARG A 160 -2.37 12.18 -18.29
C ARG A 160 -2.33 12.41 -16.78
#